data_5fbeda1ad302cf21a791bd4471ba76d1
#
_entry.id   5fbeda1ad302cf21a791bd4471ba76d1
#
_cell.length_a   1.000
_cell.length_b   1.000
_cell.length_c   1.000
_cell.angle_alpha   90.00
_cell.angle_beta   90.00
_cell.angle_gamma   90.00
#
_symmetry.space_group_name_H-M   'P 1'
#
loop_
_entity.id
_entity.type
_entity.pdbx_description
1 polymer ?
#
loop_
_entity_poly.entity_id
_entity_poly.type
_entity_poly.pdbx_seq_one_letter_code
_entity_poly.pdbx_strand_id
1 'polypeptide(L)'
;MQEDATIAAIHDQNSAGLDVITDGEQGRFDFNLSFYGYLQGIDLEAAPPRRFGPPAHDQRGKHPITEELTAPKGLGCVDEFKRLQALAPEGPALKTSIPGPFTLSGRLQPNAQYPDRYAITEALLPLVRKEIEDLVAAGCTEICVDEPSMSCYAYREDLKRFVDIFNRTIEPAINRARLDMHMCFGNFKGRSVGKKLIRVMFPDFLELQVDEMHIEMTTTAFRDLEVIEQVSKKMDAAVGIIDVKSYYVESPEEIADRVRACLQFAPADRLVFAPDCGLSQTARWAAKQKLANMVEGVNIVRKEKGL
;
A
#
# COMPACT_ATOMS: atom_id res chain seq x y z
N MET A 1 0.74 16.05 19.29
CA MET A 1 0.86 14.55 19.31
C MET A 1 0.82 13.94 17.91
N GLN A 2 -0.24 14.15 17.09
CA GLN A 2 -0.30 13.59 15.72
C GLN A 2 0.78 14.17 14.81
N GLU A 3 0.94 15.48 14.81
CA GLU A 3 1.99 16.17 14.05
C GLU A 3 3.41 15.73 14.48
N ASP A 4 3.66 15.61 15.80
CA ASP A 4 4.95 15.12 16.32
C ASP A 4 5.27 13.70 15.86
N ALA A 5 4.24 12.83 15.76
CA ALA A 5 4.41 11.47 15.24
C ALA A 5 4.74 11.48 13.74
N THR A 6 4.07 12.35 12.96
CA THR A 6 4.38 12.56 11.54
C THR A 6 5.81 13.07 11.34
N ILE A 7 6.21 14.08 12.11
CA ILE A 7 7.60 14.63 12.09
C ILE A 7 8.60 13.50 12.41
N ALA A 8 8.30 12.68 13.43
CA ALA A 8 9.17 11.58 13.80
C ALA A 8 9.28 10.52 12.71
N ALA A 9 8.18 10.19 12.02
CA ALA A 9 8.18 9.23 10.92
C ALA A 9 8.95 9.77 9.70
N ILE A 10 8.77 11.04 9.34
CA ILE A 10 9.51 11.71 8.27
C ILE A 10 11.02 11.73 8.60
N HIS A 11 11.37 12.11 9.83
CA HIS A 11 12.76 12.17 10.27
C HIS A 11 13.42 10.78 10.23
N ASP A 12 12.73 9.73 10.65
CA ASP A 12 13.28 8.36 10.64
C ASP A 12 13.54 7.87 9.22
N GLN A 13 12.63 8.14 8.28
CA GLN A 13 12.77 7.79 6.86
C GLN A 13 13.92 8.58 6.20
N ASN A 14 13.95 9.90 6.38
CA ASN A 14 15.00 10.75 5.84
C ASN A 14 16.38 10.41 6.41
N SER A 15 16.46 10.12 7.71
CA SER A 15 17.72 9.72 8.37
C SER A 15 18.22 8.36 7.90
N ALA A 16 17.34 7.48 7.46
CA ALA A 16 17.71 6.22 6.83
C ALA A 16 18.23 6.41 5.39
N GLY A 17 17.97 7.56 4.77
CA GLY A 17 18.40 7.88 3.40
C GLY A 17 17.46 7.31 2.32
N LEU A 18 16.15 7.24 2.60
CA LEU A 18 15.17 6.82 1.60
C LEU A 18 15.03 7.87 0.49
N ASP A 19 14.93 7.41 -0.76
CA ASP A 19 14.71 8.24 -1.95
C ASP A 19 13.26 8.77 -2.02
N VAL A 20 12.30 8.00 -1.45
CA VAL A 20 10.88 8.33 -1.39
C VAL A 20 10.39 8.19 0.05
N ILE A 21 9.67 9.19 0.56
CA ILE A 21 9.16 9.20 1.93
C ILE A 21 7.65 9.47 1.98
N THR A 22 7.03 9.08 3.08
CA THR A 22 5.59 9.27 3.38
C THR A 22 5.42 9.98 4.72
N ASP A 23 4.19 10.34 5.07
CA ASP A 23 3.84 10.83 6.42
C ASP A 23 3.82 9.70 7.47
N GLY A 24 4.09 8.45 7.06
CA GLY A 24 4.03 7.26 7.90
C GLY A 24 2.62 6.89 8.34
N GLU A 25 1.59 7.46 7.71
CA GLU A 25 0.17 7.28 8.03
C GLU A 25 -0.17 7.58 9.50
N GLN A 26 0.62 8.46 10.14
CA GLN A 26 0.50 8.77 11.56
C GLN A 26 -0.80 9.50 11.90
N GLY A 27 -1.53 9.97 10.88
CA GLY A 27 -2.88 10.51 10.97
C GLY A 27 -3.97 9.47 11.11
N ARG A 28 -3.68 8.21 10.83
CA ARG A 28 -4.66 7.13 10.72
C ARG A 28 -4.70 6.26 11.96
N PHE A 29 -5.88 5.89 12.41
CA PHE A 29 -6.08 4.92 13.50
C PHE A 29 -6.01 3.48 13.02
N ASP A 30 -6.45 3.25 11.79
CA ASP A 30 -6.49 1.95 11.13
C ASP A 30 -6.48 2.17 9.61
N PHE A 31 -5.90 1.24 8.89
CA PHE A 31 -5.76 1.31 7.43
C PHE A 31 -7.07 1.58 6.67
N ASN A 32 -8.19 0.96 7.05
CA ASN A 32 -9.50 1.15 6.40
C ASN A 32 -10.45 2.04 7.19
N LEU A 33 -10.48 1.88 8.52
CA LEU A 33 -11.50 2.51 9.37
C LEU A 33 -11.35 4.01 9.43
N SER A 34 -10.13 4.53 9.30
CA SER A 34 -9.89 5.97 9.25
C SER A 34 -10.64 6.63 8.10
N PHE A 35 -10.73 5.95 6.96
CA PHE A 35 -11.44 6.45 5.77
C PHE A 35 -12.96 6.43 5.95
N TYR A 36 -13.48 5.48 6.73
CA TYR A 36 -14.94 5.43 7.01
C TYR A 36 -15.44 6.64 7.79
N GLY A 37 -14.57 7.31 8.54
CA GLY A 37 -14.90 8.57 9.20
C GLY A 37 -15.19 9.73 8.24
N TYR A 38 -14.75 9.65 6.98
CA TYR A 38 -15.03 10.62 5.94
C TYR A 38 -16.26 10.27 5.09
N LEU A 39 -16.70 9.00 5.13
CA LEU A 39 -17.87 8.56 4.38
C LEU A 39 -19.15 8.92 5.12
N GLN A 40 -20.15 9.34 4.35
CA GLN A 40 -21.54 9.41 4.78
C GLN A 40 -22.30 8.19 4.24
N GLY A 41 -23.46 7.92 4.81
CA GLY A 41 -24.30 6.77 4.44
C GLY A 41 -23.94 5.46 5.15
N ILE A 42 -23.09 5.50 6.18
CA ILE A 42 -22.74 4.33 6.99
C ILE A 42 -22.98 4.58 8.48
N ASP A 43 -23.30 3.53 9.21
CA ASP A 43 -23.36 3.56 10.66
C ASP A 43 -22.13 2.90 11.27
N LEU A 44 -21.22 3.72 11.79
CA LEU A 44 -19.95 3.25 12.37
C LEU A 44 -20.16 2.56 13.72
N GLU A 45 -21.20 2.90 14.46
CA GLU A 45 -21.43 2.40 15.81
C GLU A 45 -22.27 1.12 15.85
N ALA A 46 -23.11 0.89 14.83
CA ALA A 46 -23.97 -0.30 14.74
C ALA A 46 -23.27 -1.57 14.25
N ALA A 47 -21.98 -1.52 13.91
CA ALA A 47 -21.27 -2.70 13.42
C ALA A 47 -21.16 -3.78 14.50
N PRO A 48 -21.59 -5.03 14.23
CA PRO A 48 -21.49 -6.09 15.20
C PRO A 48 -20.03 -6.42 15.53
N PRO A 49 -19.73 -6.88 16.76
CA PRO A 49 -18.37 -7.25 17.14
C PRO A 49 -17.82 -8.35 16.22
N ARG A 50 -16.53 -8.28 15.92
CA ARG A 50 -15.81 -9.40 15.31
C ARG A 50 -15.72 -10.56 16.31
N ARG A 51 -16.03 -11.77 15.85
CA ARG A 51 -15.88 -12.98 16.67
C ARG A 51 -14.42 -13.42 16.82
N PHE A 52 -13.53 -12.96 15.93
CA PHE A 52 -12.14 -13.39 15.88
C PHE A 52 -11.22 -12.17 15.69
N GLY A 53 -10.20 -12.12 16.48
CA GLY A 53 -9.16 -11.11 16.40
C GLY A 53 -8.60 -10.77 17.78
N PRO A 54 -7.36 -10.31 17.83
CA PRO A 54 -6.72 -9.94 19.09
C PRO A 54 -7.34 -8.66 19.69
N PRO A 55 -7.33 -8.53 21.03
CA PRO A 55 -8.04 -7.46 21.75
C PRO A 55 -7.61 -6.02 21.43
N ALA A 56 -6.43 -5.82 20.87
CA ALA A 56 -5.90 -4.47 20.61
C ALA A 56 -6.28 -3.89 19.25
N HIS A 57 -7.06 -4.59 18.43
CA HIS A 57 -7.59 -4.09 17.16
C HIS A 57 -9.08 -3.79 17.27
N ASP A 58 -9.58 -2.99 16.34
CA ASP A 58 -11.01 -2.82 16.20
C ASP A 58 -11.70 -4.17 16.01
N GLN A 59 -12.54 -4.50 16.98
CA GLN A 59 -13.28 -5.76 17.02
C GLN A 59 -14.64 -5.66 16.33
N ARG A 60 -15.03 -4.48 15.82
CA ARG A 60 -16.28 -4.30 15.09
C ARG A 60 -16.29 -5.11 13.81
N GLY A 61 -17.45 -5.59 13.43
CA GLY A 61 -17.68 -6.33 12.19
C GLY A 61 -17.75 -5.44 10.96
N LYS A 62 -18.63 -5.80 10.03
CA LYS A 62 -18.93 -4.95 8.88
C LYS A 62 -19.92 -3.86 9.29
N HIS A 63 -19.66 -2.63 8.83
CA HIS A 63 -20.52 -1.48 9.10
C HIS A 63 -21.74 -1.51 8.18
N PRO A 64 -22.96 -1.33 8.71
CA PRO A 64 -24.17 -1.20 7.92
C PRO A 64 -24.12 0.05 7.04
N ILE A 65 -24.59 -0.08 5.80
CA ILE A 65 -24.85 1.02 4.90
C ILE A 65 -26.32 1.41 5.09
N THR A 66 -26.56 2.66 5.49
CA THR A 66 -27.90 3.18 5.83
C THR A 66 -28.47 4.10 4.75
N GLU A 67 -27.59 4.72 3.96
CA GLU A 67 -27.95 5.68 2.91
C GLU A 67 -26.97 5.57 1.73
N GLU A 68 -27.07 6.45 0.75
CA GLU A 68 -26.11 6.54 -0.35
C GLU A 68 -24.71 6.86 0.17
N LEU A 69 -23.70 6.14 -0.35
CA LEU A 69 -22.30 6.35 0.01
C LEU A 69 -21.76 7.61 -0.65
N THR A 70 -21.37 8.59 0.14
CA THR A 70 -20.76 9.84 -0.32
C THR A 70 -19.57 10.25 0.52
N ALA A 71 -18.71 11.12 -0.01
CA ALA A 71 -17.57 11.71 0.68
C ALA A 71 -17.48 13.21 0.36
N PRO A 72 -18.39 14.05 0.89
CA PRO A 72 -18.51 15.46 0.48
C PRO A 72 -17.29 16.32 0.83
N LYS A 73 -16.42 15.85 1.71
CA LYS A 73 -15.17 16.51 2.12
C LYS A 73 -13.91 15.77 1.63
N GLY A 74 -14.07 14.86 0.68
CA GLY A 74 -13.00 13.95 0.27
C GLY A 74 -12.75 12.82 1.27
N LEU A 75 -11.64 12.10 1.10
CA LEU A 75 -11.24 10.97 1.95
C LEU A 75 -10.09 11.29 2.92
N GLY A 76 -9.59 12.54 2.88
CA GLY A 76 -8.58 13.05 3.81
C GLY A 76 -7.13 12.89 3.36
N CYS A 77 -6.86 12.19 2.25
CA CYS A 77 -5.50 11.99 1.75
C CYS A 77 -4.86 13.31 1.26
N VAL A 78 -5.65 14.23 0.73
CA VAL A 78 -5.17 15.56 0.30
C VAL A 78 -4.63 16.36 1.49
N ASP A 79 -5.29 16.30 2.65
CA ASP A 79 -4.83 16.98 3.85
C ASP A 79 -3.60 16.29 4.45
N GLU A 80 -3.50 14.96 4.37
CA GLU A 80 -2.30 14.20 4.74
C GLU A 80 -1.13 14.59 3.86
N PHE A 81 -1.31 14.66 2.54
CA PHE A 81 -0.27 15.07 1.59
C PHE A 81 0.21 16.51 1.85
N LYS A 82 -0.70 17.46 2.04
CA LYS A 82 -0.33 18.86 2.34
C LYS A 82 0.47 18.97 3.64
N ARG A 83 0.12 18.16 4.65
CA ARG A 83 0.88 18.08 5.91
C ARG A 83 2.27 17.50 5.68
N LEU A 84 2.36 16.39 4.91
CA LEU A 84 3.64 15.81 4.51
C LEU A 84 4.51 16.85 3.80
N GLN A 85 3.97 17.55 2.80
CA GLN A 85 4.67 18.59 2.04
C GLN A 85 5.20 19.74 2.92
N ALA A 86 4.40 20.13 3.93
CA ALA A 86 4.81 21.19 4.85
C ALA A 86 5.90 20.78 5.84
N LEU A 87 6.02 19.49 6.14
CA LEU A 87 6.94 18.95 7.16
C LEU A 87 8.17 18.25 6.58
N ALA A 88 8.13 17.87 5.31
CA ALA A 88 9.19 17.12 4.67
C ALA A 88 10.43 18.01 4.39
N PRO A 89 11.66 17.47 4.52
CA PRO A 89 12.86 18.14 4.05
C PRO A 89 12.89 18.17 2.52
N GLU A 90 13.71 19.06 1.97
CA GLU A 90 14.06 19.03 0.54
C GLU A 90 14.87 17.76 0.21
N GLY A 91 14.65 17.20 -0.96
CA GLY A 91 15.41 16.08 -1.53
C GLY A 91 14.57 14.88 -1.87
N PRO A 92 14.01 14.14 -0.88
CA PRO A 92 13.20 12.95 -1.16
C PRO A 92 11.91 13.26 -1.93
N ALA A 93 11.47 12.34 -2.79
CA ALA A 93 10.14 12.40 -3.36
C ALA A 93 9.08 12.10 -2.28
N LEU A 94 7.91 12.72 -2.40
CA LEU A 94 6.83 12.59 -1.44
C LEU A 94 5.73 11.69 -2.00
N LYS A 95 5.50 10.55 -1.36
CA LYS A 95 4.47 9.57 -1.74
C LYS A 95 3.30 9.61 -0.77
N THR A 96 2.08 9.55 -1.31
CA THR A 96 0.84 9.40 -0.53
C THR A 96 0.14 8.11 -0.93
N SER A 97 -0.40 7.40 0.06
CA SER A 97 -1.19 6.19 -0.18
C SER A 97 -2.67 6.42 0.04
N ILE A 98 -3.49 5.70 -0.74
CA ILE A 98 -4.94 5.66 -0.62
C ILE A 98 -5.43 4.22 -0.80
N PRO A 99 -6.36 3.71 0.04
CA PRO A 99 -6.94 2.40 -0.21
C PRO A 99 -7.81 2.42 -1.47
N GLY A 100 -7.63 1.42 -2.32
CA GLY A 100 -8.48 1.25 -3.48
C GLY A 100 -9.92 0.85 -3.10
N PRO A 101 -10.88 1.01 -4.01
CA PRO A 101 -12.31 0.85 -3.69
C PRO A 101 -12.69 -0.59 -3.31
N PHE A 102 -12.02 -1.61 -3.87
CA PHE A 102 -12.30 -3.00 -3.49
C PHE A 102 -11.80 -3.32 -2.08
N THR A 103 -10.65 -2.81 -1.68
CA THR A 103 -10.15 -2.92 -0.30
C THR A 103 -11.05 -2.16 0.66
N LEU A 104 -11.42 -0.92 0.31
CA LEU A 104 -12.28 -0.08 1.14
C LEU A 104 -13.67 -0.69 1.35
N SER A 105 -14.25 -1.36 0.34
CA SER A 105 -15.56 -2.04 0.46
C SER A 105 -15.56 -3.21 1.47
N GLY A 106 -14.39 -3.73 1.84
CA GLY A 106 -14.27 -5.00 2.56
C GLY A 106 -14.92 -5.04 3.95
N ARG A 107 -15.10 -3.89 4.59
CA ARG A 107 -15.71 -3.76 5.92
C ARG A 107 -17.11 -3.12 5.90
N LEU A 108 -17.72 -2.99 4.72
CA LEU A 108 -19.11 -2.54 4.57
C LEU A 108 -20.04 -3.75 4.38
N GLN A 109 -21.24 -3.65 4.92
CA GLN A 109 -22.24 -4.73 4.84
C GLN A 109 -23.14 -4.50 3.64
N PRO A 110 -23.27 -5.48 2.72
CA PRO A 110 -24.26 -5.42 1.64
C PRO A 110 -25.68 -5.21 2.16
N ASN A 111 -26.51 -4.50 1.39
CA ASN A 111 -27.90 -4.21 1.65
C ASN A 111 -28.74 -4.29 0.35
N ALA A 112 -29.99 -3.88 0.37
CA ALA A 112 -30.86 -3.93 -0.81
C ALA A 112 -30.38 -2.99 -1.95
N GLN A 113 -29.75 -1.85 -1.63
CA GLN A 113 -29.21 -0.89 -2.60
C GLN A 113 -27.88 -1.39 -3.17
N TYR A 114 -27.05 -2.02 -2.34
CA TYR A 114 -25.73 -2.57 -2.68
C TYR A 114 -25.71 -4.05 -2.35
N PRO A 115 -26.20 -4.93 -3.24
CA PRO A 115 -26.49 -6.33 -2.94
C PRO A 115 -25.25 -7.21 -2.68
N ASP A 116 -24.08 -6.77 -3.12
CA ASP A 116 -22.83 -7.48 -2.93
C ASP A 116 -21.64 -6.54 -2.76
N ARG A 117 -20.47 -7.11 -2.50
CA ARG A 117 -19.22 -6.34 -2.34
C ARG A 117 -18.87 -5.53 -3.58
N TYR A 118 -19.15 -6.04 -4.77
CA TYR A 118 -18.82 -5.34 -6.01
C TYR A 118 -19.72 -4.13 -6.23
N ALA A 119 -21.01 -4.22 -5.89
CA ALA A 119 -21.91 -3.07 -5.94
C ALA A 119 -21.43 -1.95 -4.99
N ILE A 120 -20.93 -2.31 -3.79
CA ILE A 120 -20.32 -1.36 -2.86
C ILE A 120 -19.02 -0.79 -3.47
N THR A 121 -18.19 -1.62 -4.09
CA THR A 121 -16.94 -1.20 -4.75
C THR A 121 -17.20 -0.18 -5.86
N GLU A 122 -18.20 -0.44 -6.70
CA GLU A 122 -18.59 0.49 -7.77
C GLU A 122 -19.12 1.83 -7.23
N ALA A 123 -19.80 1.83 -6.09
CA ALA A 123 -20.24 3.06 -5.42
C ALA A 123 -19.07 3.85 -4.81
N LEU A 124 -18.04 3.16 -4.31
CA LEU A 124 -16.85 3.79 -3.74
C LEU A 124 -15.83 4.26 -4.80
N LEU A 125 -15.83 3.63 -5.98
CA LEU A 125 -14.88 3.93 -7.06
C LEU A 125 -14.84 5.43 -7.40
N PRO A 126 -15.96 6.13 -7.66
CA PRO A 126 -15.93 7.55 -7.97
C PRO A 126 -15.42 8.42 -6.81
N LEU A 127 -15.58 7.98 -5.56
CA LEU A 127 -15.09 8.71 -4.39
C LEU A 127 -13.57 8.61 -4.27
N VAL A 128 -13.01 7.40 -4.45
CA VAL A 128 -11.56 7.17 -4.45
C VAL A 128 -10.91 7.85 -5.66
N ARG A 129 -11.52 7.73 -6.83
CA ARG A 129 -11.08 8.41 -8.06
C ARG A 129 -11.02 9.93 -7.88
N LYS A 130 -12.03 10.53 -7.25
CA LYS A 130 -12.05 11.96 -6.96
C LYS A 130 -10.92 12.38 -6.04
N GLU A 131 -10.65 11.61 -4.99
CA GLU A 131 -9.54 11.89 -4.07
C GLU A 131 -8.18 11.80 -4.78
N ILE A 132 -7.99 10.83 -5.68
CA ILE A 132 -6.78 10.72 -6.51
C ILE A 132 -6.63 11.94 -7.42
N GLU A 133 -7.71 12.39 -8.06
CA GLU A 133 -7.72 13.60 -8.87
C GLU A 133 -7.32 14.84 -8.06
N ASP A 134 -7.86 14.95 -6.83
CA ASP A 134 -7.56 16.06 -5.92
C ASP A 134 -6.12 16.01 -5.38
N LEU A 135 -5.56 14.82 -5.17
CA LEU A 135 -4.13 14.65 -4.85
C LEU A 135 -3.24 15.18 -5.99
N VAL A 136 -3.55 14.82 -7.24
CA VAL A 136 -2.83 15.35 -8.41
C VAL A 136 -2.96 16.86 -8.51
N ALA A 137 -4.17 17.41 -8.29
CA ALA A 137 -4.41 18.84 -8.30
C ALA A 137 -3.66 19.58 -7.15
N ALA A 138 -3.43 18.90 -6.02
CA ALA A 138 -2.63 19.40 -4.91
C ALA A 138 -1.11 19.34 -5.17
N GLY A 139 -0.68 18.75 -6.28
CA GLY A 139 0.74 18.63 -6.66
C GLY A 139 1.41 17.33 -6.17
N CYS A 140 0.64 16.31 -5.78
CA CYS A 140 1.19 15.00 -5.46
C CYS A 140 1.68 14.30 -6.73
N THR A 141 2.96 13.93 -6.76
CA THR A 141 3.61 13.31 -7.91
C THR A 141 3.83 11.80 -7.76
N GLU A 142 3.67 11.27 -6.55
CA GLU A 142 3.83 9.84 -6.23
C GLU A 142 2.59 9.36 -5.48
N ILE A 143 1.77 8.50 -6.09
CA ILE A 143 0.53 8.01 -5.48
C ILE A 143 0.53 6.48 -5.46
N CYS A 144 0.43 5.91 -4.27
CA CYS A 144 0.24 4.47 -4.09
C CYS A 144 -1.25 4.16 -3.88
N VAL A 145 -1.79 3.25 -4.66
CA VAL A 145 -3.14 2.72 -4.43
C VAL A 145 -3.04 1.34 -3.80
N ASP A 146 -3.46 1.25 -2.54
CA ASP A 146 -3.38 0.02 -1.75
C ASP A 146 -4.57 -0.89 -2.02
N GLU A 147 -4.32 -2.03 -2.68
CA GLU A 147 -5.35 -3.03 -2.94
C GLU A 147 -4.98 -4.44 -2.41
N PRO A 148 -4.62 -4.57 -1.12
CA PRO A 148 -4.30 -5.87 -0.54
C PRO A 148 -5.46 -6.86 -0.62
N SER A 149 -6.71 -6.40 -0.71
CA SER A 149 -7.84 -7.30 -0.91
C SER A 149 -7.82 -7.97 -2.28
N MET A 150 -7.35 -7.29 -3.34
CA MET A 150 -7.22 -7.91 -4.66
C MET A 150 -6.22 -9.06 -4.62
N SER A 151 -5.03 -8.87 -4.04
CA SER A 151 -4.03 -9.95 -3.89
C SER A 151 -4.49 -11.06 -2.93
N CYS A 152 -5.13 -10.72 -1.81
CA CYS A 152 -5.62 -11.71 -0.86
C CYS A 152 -6.70 -12.63 -1.44
N TYR A 153 -7.51 -12.14 -2.38
CA TYR A 153 -8.65 -12.85 -2.96
C TYR A 153 -8.45 -13.26 -4.42
N ALA A 154 -7.31 -12.95 -5.04
CA ALA A 154 -6.99 -13.27 -6.44
C ALA A 154 -7.27 -14.73 -6.84
N TYR A 155 -7.08 -15.67 -5.92
CA TYR A 155 -7.25 -17.10 -6.18
C TYR A 155 -8.70 -17.55 -6.41
N ARG A 156 -9.69 -16.68 -6.20
CA ARG A 156 -11.12 -17.00 -6.29
C ARG A 156 -11.99 -15.95 -6.96
N GLU A 157 -11.43 -14.78 -7.28
CA GLU A 157 -12.15 -13.67 -7.89
C GLU A 157 -11.80 -13.56 -9.38
N ASP A 158 -12.57 -12.77 -10.11
CA ASP A 158 -12.30 -12.45 -11.51
C ASP A 158 -11.20 -11.38 -11.59
N LEU A 159 -10.00 -11.78 -12.02
CA LEU A 159 -8.83 -10.90 -12.09
C LEU A 159 -9.00 -9.79 -13.13
N LYS A 160 -9.69 -10.05 -14.25
CA LYS A 160 -9.97 -9.04 -15.27
C LYS A 160 -10.89 -7.95 -14.72
N ARG A 161 -11.85 -8.34 -13.88
CA ARG A 161 -12.69 -7.36 -13.18
C ARG A 161 -11.90 -6.53 -12.19
N PHE A 162 -10.93 -7.12 -11.50
CA PHE A 162 -10.02 -6.37 -10.63
C PHE A 162 -9.21 -5.35 -11.40
N VAL A 163 -8.62 -5.75 -12.54
CA VAL A 163 -7.86 -4.85 -13.41
C VAL A 163 -8.75 -3.70 -13.94
N ASP A 164 -9.97 -4.00 -14.39
CA ASP A 164 -10.92 -2.98 -14.84
C ASP A 164 -11.25 -1.95 -13.75
N ILE A 165 -11.63 -2.43 -12.56
CA ILE A 165 -11.95 -1.56 -11.41
C ILE A 165 -10.75 -0.69 -11.06
N PHE A 166 -9.55 -1.27 -10.98
CA PHE A 166 -8.34 -0.56 -10.61
C PHE A 166 -8.01 0.52 -11.66
N ASN A 167 -7.95 0.16 -12.94
CA ASN A 167 -7.61 1.09 -14.02
C ASN A 167 -8.60 2.26 -14.11
N ARG A 168 -9.91 2.01 -13.95
CA ARG A 168 -10.93 3.08 -13.88
C ARG A 168 -10.74 3.97 -12.67
N THR A 169 -10.26 3.44 -11.55
CA THR A 169 -10.02 4.22 -10.33
C THR A 169 -8.88 5.20 -10.51
N ILE A 170 -7.78 4.78 -11.15
CA ILE A 170 -6.56 5.60 -11.28
C ILE A 170 -6.53 6.48 -12.53
N GLU A 171 -7.47 6.31 -13.47
CA GLU A 171 -7.47 6.97 -14.78
C GLU A 171 -7.19 8.48 -14.72
N PRO A 172 -7.70 9.29 -13.74
CA PRO A 172 -7.42 10.73 -13.69
C PRO A 172 -5.95 11.08 -13.44
N ALA A 173 -5.17 10.16 -12.91
CA ALA A 173 -3.77 10.40 -12.54
C ALA A 173 -2.78 9.79 -13.56
N ILE A 174 -3.23 8.99 -14.51
CA ILE A 174 -2.38 8.40 -15.56
C ILE A 174 -1.65 9.51 -16.32
N ASN A 175 -0.32 9.39 -16.45
CA ASN A 175 0.59 10.39 -17.06
C ASN A 175 0.62 11.75 -16.33
N ARG A 176 0.08 11.84 -15.11
CA ARG A 176 0.09 13.07 -14.31
C ARG A 176 0.80 12.91 -12.97
N ALA A 177 0.86 11.69 -12.47
CA ALA A 177 1.63 11.28 -11.30
C ALA A 177 2.24 9.91 -11.58
N ARG A 178 3.31 9.54 -10.86
CA ARG A 178 3.81 8.18 -10.82
C ARG A 178 2.85 7.35 -9.95
N LEU A 179 2.29 6.33 -10.53
CA LEU A 179 1.28 5.48 -9.92
C LEU A 179 1.87 4.15 -9.50
N ASP A 180 1.62 3.76 -8.27
CA ASP A 180 2.04 2.50 -7.69
C ASP A 180 0.82 1.71 -7.20
N MET A 181 0.81 0.40 -7.45
CA MET A 181 -0.12 -0.53 -6.81
C MET A 181 0.60 -1.35 -5.75
N HIS A 182 0.21 -1.19 -4.49
CA HIS A 182 0.71 -2.04 -3.42
C HIS A 182 -0.10 -3.33 -3.31
N MET A 183 0.61 -4.45 -3.45
CA MET A 183 0.07 -5.80 -3.31
C MET A 183 0.74 -6.52 -2.14
N CYS A 184 0.02 -6.75 -1.09
CA CYS A 184 0.46 -7.59 0.01
C CYS A 184 -0.61 -8.61 0.41
N PHE A 185 -0.25 -9.51 1.30
CA PHE A 185 -1.18 -10.50 1.84
C PHE A 185 -1.76 -10.08 3.19
N GLY A 186 -1.76 -8.77 3.45
CA GLY A 186 -2.17 -8.16 4.70
C GLY A 186 -1.09 -8.24 5.78
N ASN A 187 -1.15 -7.31 6.72
CA ASN A 187 -0.29 -7.29 7.91
C ASN A 187 -1.15 -7.12 9.18
N PHE A 188 -1.83 -8.19 9.57
CA PHE A 188 -2.63 -8.17 10.77
C PHE A 188 -1.85 -8.71 11.95
N LYS A 189 -1.30 -7.81 12.78
CA LYS A 189 -0.43 -8.15 13.93
C LYS A 189 0.74 -9.07 13.54
N GLY A 190 1.47 -8.73 12.52
CA GLY A 190 2.59 -9.54 12.04
C GLY A 190 2.16 -10.85 11.35
N ARG A 191 0.93 -10.94 10.84
CA ARG A 191 0.44 -12.14 10.14
C ARG A 191 -0.24 -11.77 8.83
N SER A 192 0.02 -12.57 7.80
CA SER A 192 -0.73 -12.49 6.55
C SER A 192 -2.19 -12.87 6.75
N VAL A 193 -3.09 -12.15 6.11
CA VAL A 193 -4.55 -12.39 6.12
C VAL A 193 -4.94 -13.32 4.98
N GLY A 194 -4.35 -13.11 3.79
CA GLY A 194 -4.60 -13.85 2.58
C GLY A 194 -3.66 -15.04 2.35
N LYS A 195 -4.00 -15.86 1.36
CA LYS A 195 -3.09 -16.87 0.84
C LYS A 195 -1.97 -16.21 0.05
N LYS A 196 -0.72 -16.60 0.32
CA LYS A 196 0.47 -16.05 -0.33
C LYS A 196 0.69 -16.67 -1.71
N LEU A 197 -0.18 -16.36 -2.66
CA LEU A 197 -0.23 -16.94 -3.99
C LEU A 197 0.03 -15.85 -5.06
N ILE A 198 1.27 -15.35 -5.15
CA ILE A 198 1.65 -14.27 -6.08
C ILE A 198 1.34 -14.67 -7.53
N ARG A 199 1.74 -15.85 -7.95
CA ARG A 199 1.62 -16.31 -9.35
C ARG A 199 0.20 -16.32 -9.90
N VAL A 200 -0.83 -16.49 -9.05
CA VAL A 200 -2.22 -16.54 -9.52
C VAL A 200 -2.71 -15.20 -10.10
N MET A 201 -2.02 -14.09 -9.80
CA MET A 201 -2.37 -12.77 -10.29
C MET A 201 -1.86 -12.52 -11.72
N PHE A 202 -0.92 -13.34 -12.19
CA PHE A 202 -0.27 -13.16 -13.48
C PHE A 202 -0.75 -14.18 -14.51
N PRO A 203 -0.94 -13.77 -15.80
CA PRO A 203 -0.49 -12.48 -16.35
C PRO A 203 -1.49 -11.32 -16.20
N ASP A 204 -2.70 -11.52 -15.67
CA ASP A 204 -3.77 -10.51 -15.74
C ASP A 204 -3.34 -9.15 -15.14
N PHE A 205 -2.60 -9.14 -14.01
CA PHE A 205 -2.16 -7.90 -13.37
C PHE A 205 -1.07 -7.14 -14.15
N LEU A 206 -0.51 -7.72 -15.22
CA LEU A 206 0.35 -6.98 -16.14
C LEU A 206 -0.42 -5.98 -17.01
N GLU A 207 -1.74 -6.01 -16.99
CA GLU A 207 -2.61 -5.06 -17.69
C GLU A 207 -3.04 -3.87 -16.80
N LEU A 208 -2.52 -3.78 -15.57
CA LEU A 208 -2.67 -2.61 -14.71
C LEU A 208 -1.90 -1.43 -15.32
N GLN A 209 -2.53 -0.24 -15.31
CA GLN A 209 -1.97 0.98 -15.92
C GLN A 209 -1.19 1.79 -14.88
N VAL A 210 -0.23 1.14 -14.22
CA VAL A 210 0.64 1.74 -13.21
C VAL A 210 2.08 1.84 -13.71
N ASP A 211 2.84 2.75 -13.13
CA ASP A 211 4.28 2.90 -13.37
C ASP A 211 5.10 1.91 -12.54
N GLU A 212 4.56 1.50 -11.39
CA GLU A 212 5.24 0.66 -10.42
C GLU A 212 4.27 -0.36 -9.80
N MET A 213 4.74 -1.58 -9.57
CA MET A 213 4.00 -2.62 -8.85
C MET A 213 4.80 -3.07 -7.63
N HIS A 214 4.27 -2.80 -6.44
CA HIS A 214 4.91 -3.17 -5.18
C HIS A 214 4.43 -4.54 -4.70
N ILE A 215 5.37 -5.47 -4.58
CA ILE A 215 5.11 -6.90 -4.33
C ILE A 215 5.78 -7.36 -3.04
N GLU A 216 4.99 -7.88 -2.10
CA GLU A 216 5.48 -8.56 -0.89
C GLU A 216 6.23 -9.85 -1.26
N MET A 217 7.55 -9.94 -0.95
CA MET A 217 8.38 -11.09 -1.32
C MET A 217 9.03 -11.82 -0.14
N THR A 218 9.34 -11.14 0.97
CA THR A 218 10.08 -11.79 2.07
C THR A 218 9.27 -12.89 2.74
N THR A 219 7.97 -12.68 2.92
CA THR A 219 7.10 -13.68 3.57
C THR A 219 6.85 -14.93 2.73
N THR A 220 7.21 -14.91 1.45
CA THR A 220 7.24 -16.08 0.56
C THR A 220 8.64 -16.68 0.43
N ALA A 221 9.63 -16.16 1.17
CA ALA A 221 11.04 -16.53 1.05
C ALA A 221 11.55 -16.43 -0.38
N PHE A 222 11.13 -15.40 -1.11
CA PHE A 222 11.52 -15.12 -2.50
C PHE A 222 11.27 -16.26 -3.49
N ARG A 223 10.26 -17.12 -3.24
CA ARG A 223 9.95 -18.28 -4.11
C ARG A 223 9.48 -17.92 -5.51
N ASP A 224 8.96 -16.71 -5.67
CA ASP A 224 8.27 -16.28 -6.89
C ASP A 224 9.02 -15.14 -7.60
N LEU A 225 10.37 -15.13 -7.51
CA LEU A 225 11.24 -14.08 -8.11
C LEU A 225 11.06 -13.93 -9.62
N GLU A 226 10.69 -15.00 -10.33
CA GLU A 226 10.41 -14.94 -11.78
C GLU A 226 9.24 -14.00 -12.13
N VAL A 227 8.40 -13.66 -11.17
CA VAL A 227 7.34 -12.65 -11.37
C VAL A 227 7.95 -11.27 -11.63
N ILE A 228 9.08 -10.95 -11.00
CA ILE A 228 9.80 -9.69 -11.19
C ILE A 228 10.20 -9.52 -12.67
N GLU A 229 10.61 -10.60 -13.34
CA GLU A 229 10.94 -10.56 -14.77
C GLU A 229 9.73 -10.19 -15.64
N GLN A 230 8.55 -10.72 -15.29
CA GLN A 230 7.32 -10.40 -16.03
C GLN A 230 6.91 -8.94 -15.81
N VAL A 231 6.93 -8.49 -14.56
CA VAL A 231 6.57 -7.13 -14.16
C VAL A 231 7.50 -6.10 -14.78
N SER A 232 8.83 -6.30 -14.69
CA SER A 232 9.83 -5.35 -15.19
C SER A 232 9.81 -5.13 -16.70
N LYS A 233 9.15 -6.01 -17.47
CA LYS A 233 8.90 -5.82 -18.90
C LYS A 233 7.80 -4.81 -19.21
N LYS A 234 6.96 -4.48 -18.25
CA LYS A 234 5.80 -3.59 -18.41
C LYS A 234 5.91 -2.32 -17.56
N MET A 235 6.25 -2.46 -16.29
CA MET A 235 6.32 -1.41 -15.28
C MET A 235 7.50 -1.68 -14.33
N ASP A 236 7.81 -0.76 -13.44
CA ASP A 236 8.86 -0.99 -12.45
C ASP A 236 8.39 -2.01 -11.41
N ALA A 237 9.30 -2.87 -10.98
CA ALA A 237 9.03 -3.84 -9.93
C ALA A 237 9.57 -3.31 -8.59
N ALA A 238 8.68 -2.87 -7.71
CA ALA A 238 9.02 -2.56 -6.33
C ALA A 238 8.97 -3.86 -5.52
N VAL A 239 10.13 -4.30 -5.07
CA VAL A 239 10.28 -5.59 -4.38
C VAL A 239 10.39 -5.38 -2.89
N GLY A 240 9.49 -6.01 -2.14
CA GLY A 240 9.57 -6.10 -0.69
C GLY A 240 10.78 -6.94 -0.27
N ILE A 241 11.78 -6.29 0.32
CA ILE A 241 13.04 -6.94 0.76
C ILE A 241 13.24 -6.90 2.27
N ILE A 242 12.29 -6.32 3.01
CA ILE A 242 12.27 -6.25 4.47
C ILE A 242 10.99 -6.91 4.98
N ASP A 243 11.12 -7.90 5.86
CA ASP A 243 9.99 -8.55 6.52
C ASP A 243 9.42 -7.64 7.62
N VAL A 244 8.24 -7.08 7.39
CA VAL A 244 7.53 -6.24 8.36
C VAL A 244 6.70 -7.05 9.37
N LYS A 245 6.63 -8.36 9.21
CA LYS A 245 5.89 -9.30 10.07
C LYS A 245 6.78 -9.99 11.08
N SER A 246 8.09 -9.69 11.06
CA SER A 246 9.11 -10.22 11.97
C SER A 246 9.82 -9.09 12.73
N TYR A 247 10.15 -9.33 13.99
CA TYR A 247 11.02 -8.46 14.78
C TYR A 247 12.53 -8.67 14.52
N TYR A 248 12.87 -9.69 13.72
CA TYR A 248 14.24 -9.87 13.24
C TYR A 248 14.63 -8.68 12.38
N VAL A 249 15.78 -8.10 12.66
CA VAL A 249 16.34 -6.99 11.89
C VAL A 249 17.38 -7.57 10.95
N GLU A 250 17.08 -7.54 9.66
CA GLU A 250 17.96 -8.02 8.61
C GLU A 250 19.25 -7.21 8.57
N SER A 251 20.40 -7.88 8.40
CA SER A 251 21.67 -7.20 8.19
C SER A 251 21.78 -6.59 6.78
N PRO A 252 22.64 -5.57 6.58
CA PRO A 252 22.89 -5.02 5.25
C PRO A 252 23.34 -6.08 4.22
N GLU A 253 24.13 -7.05 4.64
CA GLU A 253 24.63 -8.16 3.79
C GLU A 253 23.48 -9.07 3.34
N GLU A 254 22.58 -9.47 4.27
CA GLU A 254 21.38 -10.25 3.93
C GLU A 254 20.50 -9.51 2.92
N ILE A 255 20.36 -8.20 3.09
CA ILE A 255 19.60 -7.35 2.16
C ILE A 255 20.31 -7.26 0.82
N ALA A 256 21.63 -7.06 0.79
CA ALA A 256 22.42 -7.06 -0.44
C ALA A 256 22.28 -8.37 -1.21
N ASP A 257 22.22 -9.51 -0.53
CA ASP A 257 21.98 -10.81 -1.16
C ASP A 257 20.60 -10.90 -1.80
N ARG A 258 19.56 -10.35 -1.14
CA ARG A 258 18.20 -10.24 -1.71
C ARG A 258 18.18 -9.36 -2.96
N VAL A 259 18.86 -8.22 -2.92
CA VAL A 259 19.01 -7.31 -4.08
C VAL A 259 19.73 -8.00 -5.23
N ARG A 260 20.84 -8.69 -4.98
CA ARG A 260 21.56 -9.47 -6.00
C ARG A 260 20.70 -10.55 -6.63
N ALA A 261 19.84 -11.21 -5.83
CA ALA A 261 18.90 -12.20 -6.35
C ALA A 261 17.86 -11.56 -7.28
N CYS A 262 17.30 -10.39 -6.93
CA CYS A 262 16.36 -9.66 -7.79
C CYS A 262 17.01 -9.23 -9.12
N LEU A 263 18.27 -8.80 -9.10
CA LEU A 263 19.03 -8.40 -10.30
C LEU A 263 19.27 -9.53 -11.30
N GLN A 264 19.01 -10.77 -10.95
CA GLN A 264 19.05 -11.91 -11.89
C GLN A 264 17.78 -11.97 -12.76
N PHE A 265 16.71 -11.29 -12.37
CA PHE A 265 15.41 -11.33 -13.03
C PHE A 265 15.01 -10.01 -13.70
N ALA A 266 15.62 -8.89 -13.32
CA ALA A 266 15.32 -7.58 -13.90
C ALA A 266 16.54 -6.66 -13.89
N PRO A 267 16.65 -5.73 -14.86
CA PRO A 267 17.71 -4.73 -14.87
C PRO A 267 17.52 -3.74 -13.71
N ALA A 268 18.62 -3.13 -13.26
CA ALA A 268 18.65 -2.30 -12.06
C ALA A 268 17.72 -1.06 -12.15
N ASP A 269 17.58 -0.50 -13.35
CA ASP A 269 16.73 0.67 -13.63
C ASP A 269 15.23 0.38 -13.66
N ARG A 270 14.85 -0.91 -13.50
CA ARG A 270 13.46 -1.37 -13.40
C ARG A 270 13.14 -1.93 -12.02
N LEU A 271 14.05 -1.75 -11.04
CA LEU A 271 13.88 -2.27 -9.69
C LEU A 271 13.81 -1.13 -8.66
N VAL A 272 12.79 -1.19 -7.83
CA VAL A 272 12.64 -0.39 -6.62
C VAL A 272 12.66 -1.34 -5.42
N PHE A 273 13.25 -0.92 -4.30
CA PHE A 273 13.31 -1.74 -3.10
C PHE A 273 12.59 -1.07 -1.94
N ALA A 274 11.75 -1.83 -1.27
CA ALA A 274 10.90 -1.35 -0.18
C ALA A 274 10.73 -2.43 0.90
N PRO A 275 10.20 -2.09 2.08
CA PRO A 275 9.64 -3.11 2.98
C PRO A 275 8.44 -3.81 2.34
N ASP A 276 8.14 -5.04 2.75
CA ASP A 276 6.98 -5.82 2.24
C ASP A 276 5.64 -5.08 2.36
N CYS A 277 5.50 -4.24 3.37
CA CYS A 277 4.29 -3.48 3.71
C CYS A 277 4.65 -2.35 4.68
N GLY A 278 3.66 -1.60 5.18
CA GLY A 278 3.86 -0.62 6.24
C GLY A 278 4.41 -1.22 7.54
N LEU A 279 5.30 -0.49 8.21
CA LEU A 279 5.97 -0.89 9.45
C LEU A 279 5.15 -0.61 10.72
N SER A 280 3.85 -0.32 10.61
CA SER A 280 2.97 0.08 11.73
C SER A 280 2.92 -0.92 12.88
N GLN A 281 3.16 -2.21 12.61
CA GLN A 281 3.17 -3.28 13.62
C GLN A 281 4.56 -3.54 14.21
N THR A 282 5.58 -2.86 13.69
CA THR A 282 6.98 -3.00 14.11
C THR A 282 7.32 -1.92 15.13
N ALA A 283 8.00 -2.30 16.22
CA ALA A 283 8.47 -1.31 17.20
C ALA A 283 9.39 -0.28 16.52
N ARG A 284 9.24 1.01 16.83
CA ARG A 284 9.94 2.10 16.15
C ARG A 284 11.46 1.91 16.05
N TRP A 285 12.10 1.41 17.11
CA TRP A 285 13.55 1.14 17.09
C TRP A 285 13.93 0.12 16.02
N ALA A 286 13.15 -0.95 15.88
CA ALA A 286 13.37 -1.99 14.87
C ALA A 286 13.03 -1.47 13.46
N ALA A 287 11.96 -0.70 13.31
CA ALA A 287 11.60 -0.06 12.03
C ALA A 287 12.72 0.84 11.51
N LYS A 288 13.28 1.70 12.38
CA LYS A 288 14.42 2.56 12.04
C LYS A 288 15.64 1.75 11.58
N GLN A 289 15.99 0.70 12.33
CA GLN A 289 17.15 -0.11 12.01
C GLN A 289 16.94 -0.89 10.70
N LYS A 290 15.73 -1.43 10.48
CA LYS A 290 15.36 -2.11 9.24
C LYS A 290 15.50 -1.17 8.02
N LEU A 291 15.00 0.06 8.11
CA LEU A 291 15.12 1.05 7.02
C LEU A 291 16.59 1.44 6.76
N ALA A 292 17.36 1.71 7.81
CA ALA A 292 18.77 2.02 7.67
C ALA A 292 19.57 0.87 7.03
N ASN A 293 19.35 -0.35 7.49
CA ASN A 293 19.99 -1.55 6.93
C ASN A 293 19.54 -1.80 5.49
N MET A 294 18.27 -1.49 5.15
CA MET A 294 17.76 -1.61 3.78
C MET A 294 18.54 -0.72 2.82
N VAL A 295 18.68 0.56 3.17
CA VAL A 295 19.42 1.53 2.34
C VAL A 295 20.89 1.14 2.25
N GLU A 296 21.51 0.73 3.36
CA GLU A 296 22.91 0.28 3.38
C GLU A 296 23.12 -0.95 2.48
N GLY A 297 22.25 -1.96 2.59
CA GLY A 297 22.32 -3.18 1.76
C GLY A 297 22.15 -2.90 0.26
N VAL A 298 21.21 -2.01 -0.10
CA VAL A 298 21.05 -1.55 -1.49
C VAL A 298 22.31 -0.80 -1.95
N ASN A 299 22.88 0.06 -1.11
CA ASN A 299 24.10 0.82 -1.45
C ASN A 299 25.34 -0.05 -1.58
N ILE A 300 25.44 -1.19 -0.89
CA ILE A 300 26.49 -2.18 -1.13
C ILE A 300 26.43 -2.62 -2.60
N VAL A 301 25.26 -3.00 -3.07
CA VAL A 301 25.10 -3.50 -4.45
C VAL A 301 25.22 -2.38 -5.49
N ARG A 302 24.72 -1.16 -5.21
CA ARG A 302 24.96 0.01 -6.07
C ARG A 302 26.46 0.22 -6.32
N LYS A 303 27.28 0.22 -5.26
CA LYS A 303 28.74 0.35 -5.37
C LYS A 303 29.38 -0.80 -6.18
N GLU A 304 28.95 -2.04 -5.98
CA GLU A 304 29.44 -3.20 -6.74
C GLU A 304 29.18 -3.06 -8.25
N LYS A 305 28.07 -2.43 -8.60
CA LYS A 305 27.62 -2.23 -9.99
C LYS A 305 28.12 -0.94 -10.62
N GLY A 306 28.73 -0.03 -9.82
CA GLY A 306 29.16 1.29 -10.27
C GLY A 306 28.01 2.29 -10.50
N LEU A 307 26.93 2.13 -9.73
CA LEU A 307 25.70 2.96 -9.77
C LEU A 307 25.73 4.01 -8.65
#